data_d120c7c53ea6d28673cf2e4a82187a95
#
_entry.id   d120c7c53ea6d28673cf2e4a82187a95
#
_cell.length_a   1.000
_cell.length_b   1.000
_cell.length_c   1.000
_cell.angle_alpha   90.00
_cell.angle_beta   90.00
_cell.angle_gamma   90.00
#
_symmetry.space_group_name_H-M   'P 1'
#
loop_
_entity.id
_entity.type
_entity.pdbx_description
1 polymer ?
#
loop_
_entity_poly.entity_id
_entity_poly.type
_entity_poly.pdbx_seq_one_letter_code
_entity_poly.pdbx_strand_id
1 'polypeptide(L)'
;SLYLRGFVGESYTGDGWTALDKQELYTSANLFYWLHKNDFYGQTQLASVTALLDGRLTSDDLNTLSVHTVDASRKYVYAPYELCSAEAALLDSENLGDSTLLSRGFRGRDSYTYTALPNQVKRYTELVSFLRMDAENPSDEFSAYLVNESQYNTFVYDAYTALPESVESYLTQELGEPETENGQHMSYQKAKQRILEYLTANASYTEMPKETRDDGEDFLRFFLESGAGYSVHYATAAALMFRHYGIPARYVEGYLIFPEDVEGQLENAVLTVPEAHAHAWVEFYQDGIGWVPFEVTPPYIDRMEQPDIFQGYDTGENESDGDDKASEEMTEDNYIQSEEKERPDVRETAKTALLSLLGLLLAAILFLLARYLKKRRELRQRLTRFDDASTAKGICAIFAYCRELLGDMGIKSGGASVHSLTPRVAKLCGEDTAALYGECAEIWEEAAFSTHEMNEEQRDKPWSAPARGRRCR
;
A
#
# COMPACT_ATOMS: atom_id res chain seq x y z
N SER A 1 -4.68 -22.55 -10.30
CA SER A 1 -5.54 -21.75 -9.40
C SER A 1 -5.21 -20.28 -9.47
N LEU A 2 -6.15 -19.41 -9.11
CA LEU A 2 -5.94 -17.95 -9.11
C LEU A 2 -6.73 -17.29 -7.97
N TYR A 3 -6.08 -16.42 -7.23
CA TYR A 3 -6.69 -15.53 -6.25
C TYR A 3 -6.97 -14.17 -6.88
N LEU A 4 -8.22 -13.79 -7.03
CA LEU A 4 -8.62 -12.48 -7.53
C LEU A 4 -8.94 -11.55 -6.34
N ARG A 5 -7.96 -10.77 -5.89
CA ARG A 5 -8.12 -9.83 -4.78
C ARG A 5 -9.11 -8.72 -5.13
N GLY A 6 -10.06 -8.48 -4.25
CA GLY A 6 -10.99 -7.36 -4.32
C GLY A 6 -10.73 -6.34 -3.21
N PHE A 7 -11.27 -6.58 -2.02
CA PHE A 7 -11.03 -5.78 -0.83
C PHE A 7 -9.81 -6.30 -0.07
N VAL A 8 -8.98 -5.39 0.42
CA VAL A 8 -7.87 -5.69 1.34
C VAL A 8 -8.11 -4.91 2.64
N GLY A 9 -8.24 -5.66 3.73
CA GLY A 9 -8.40 -5.13 5.07
C GLY A 9 -7.05 -4.92 5.72
N GLU A 10 -6.74 -3.68 6.03
CA GLU A 10 -5.43 -3.22 6.50
C GLU A 10 -5.41 -2.98 8.00
N SER A 11 -6.47 -2.38 8.54
CA SER A 11 -6.62 -2.09 9.96
C SER A 11 -7.75 -2.91 10.57
N TYR A 12 -7.44 -3.63 11.66
CA TYR A 12 -8.42 -4.40 12.41
C TYR A 12 -9.10 -3.52 13.47
N THR A 13 -10.43 -3.58 13.54
CA THR A 13 -11.24 -2.71 14.40
C THR A 13 -11.88 -3.41 15.61
N GLY A 14 -11.66 -4.71 15.77
CA GLY A 14 -12.40 -5.56 16.73
C GLY A 14 -13.70 -6.12 16.16
N ASP A 15 -14.36 -5.40 15.24
CA ASP A 15 -15.57 -5.85 14.54
C ASP A 15 -15.31 -6.42 13.15
N GLY A 16 -14.16 -6.13 12.58
CA GLY A 16 -13.76 -6.50 11.23
C GLY A 16 -12.59 -5.67 10.73
N TRP A 17 -12.50 -5.49 9.40
CA TRP A 17 -11.37 -4.89 8.74
C TRP A 17 -11.74 -3.63 7.97
N THR A 18 -10.86 -2.64 7.99
CA THR A 18 -10.96 -1.42 7.20
C THR A 18 -9.67 -1.18 6.42
N ALA A 19 -9.73 -0.31 5.40
CA ALA A 19 -8.53 0.24 4.81
C ALA A 19 -7.79 1.12 5.83
N LEU A 20 -6.49 1.34 5.62
CA LEU A 20 -5.70 2.30 6.41
C LEU A 20 -6.38 3.68 6.42
N ASP A 21 -6.23 4.38 7.53
CA ASP A 21 -6.73 5.74 7.64
C ASP A 21 -6.04 6.63 6.60
N LYS A 22 -6.82 7.51 5.97
CA LYS A 22 -6.28 8.44 4.97
C LYS A 22 -5.16 9.32 5.52
N GLN A 23 -5.19 9.63 6.82
CA GLN A 23 -4.15 10.42 7.46
C GLN A 23 -2.83 9.64 7.52
N GLU A 24 -2.86 8.35 7.81
CA GLU A 24 -1.67 7.48 7.79
C GLU A 24 -1.09 7.36 6.37
N LEU A 25 -1.94 7.14 5.38
CA LEU A 25 -1.53 7.14 3.97
C LEU A 25 -0.94 8.49 3.54
N TYR A 26 -1.48 9.61 4.02
CA TYR A 26 -0.92 10.94 3.73
C TYR A 26 0.46 11.15 4.34
N THR A 27 0.76 10.58 5.49
CA THR A 27 2.13 10.65 6.07
C THR A 27 3.14 9.93 5.18
N SER A 28 2.73 8.87 4.50
CA SER A 28 3.55 8.06 3.59
C SER A 28 3.44 8.46 2.11
N ALA A 29 2.69 9.53 1.78
CA ALA A 29 2.46 9.94 0.39
C ALA A 29 3.74 10.25 -0.39
N ASN A 30 4.77 10.77 0.26
CA ASN A 30 6.06 11.03 -0.38
C ASN A 30 6.80 9.74 -0.74
N LEU A 31 6.69 8.70 0.11
CA LEU A 31 7.23 7.38 -0.15
C LEU A 31 6.55 6.75 -1.37
N PHE A 32 5.21 6.69 -1.38
CA PHE A 32 4.47 6.12 -2.51
C PHE A 32 4.70 6.89 -3.81
N TYR A 33 4.75 8.22 -3.77
CA TYR A 33 5.11 9.02 -4.94
C TYR A 33 6.50 8.65 -5.48
N TRP A 34 7.49 8.47 -4.60
CA TRP A 34 8.83 8.08 -4.98
C TRP A 34 8.89 6.65 -5.53
N LEU A 35 8.22 5.68 -4.90
CA LEU A 35 8.12 4.29 -5.35
C LEU A 35 7.49 4.21 -6.75
N HIS A 36 6.34 4.85 -6.94
CA HIS A 36 5.65 4.86 -8.24
C HIS A 36 6.46 5.54 -9.33
N LYS A 37 7.25 6.55 -9.00
CA LYS A 37 8.16 7.19 -9.95
C LYS A 37 9.30 6.26 -10.40
N ASN A 38 9.63 5.27 -9.60
CA ASN A 38 10.61 4.23 -9.91
C ASN A 38 9.94 2.93 -10.38
N ASP A 39 8.71 3.00 -10.87
CA ASP A 39 7.90 1.87 -11.33
C ASP A 39 7.76 0.72 -10.32
N PHE A 40 7.81 1.04 -9.02
CA PHE A 40 7.61 0.09 -7.94
C PHE A 40 6.20 0.22 -7.36
N TYR A 41 5.43 -0.85 -7.42
CA TYR A 41 4.06 -0.96 -6.90
C TYR A 41 3.94 -2.25 -6.08
N GLY A 42 3.46 -2.17 -4.85
CA GLY A 42 3.24 -3.34 -4.00
C GLY A 42 2.30 -4.39 -4.62
N GLN A 43 1.37 -3.94 -5.48
CA GLN A 43 0.42 -4.82 -6.17
C GLN A 43 1.06 -5.67 -7.29
N THR A 44 2.17 -5.23 -7.88
CA THR A 44 2.85 -5.92 -8.99
C THR A 44 4.20 -6.50 -8.58
N GLN A 45 4.55 -6.43 -7.30
CA GLN A 45 5.88 -6.76 -6.80
C GLN A 45 6.29 -8.20 -7.11
N LEU A 46 5.39 -9.18 -6.89
CA LEU A 46 5.67 -10.59 -7.16
C LEU A 46 6.07 -10.84 -8.62
N ALA A 47 5.34 -10.27 -9.57
CA ALA A 47 5.68 -10.40 -10.99
C ALA A 47 6.97 -9.64 -11.35
N SER A 48 7.19 -8.46 -10.75
CA SER A 48 8.39 -7.66 -11.00
C SER A 48 9.65 -8.36 -10.52
N VAL A 49 9.65 -8.94 -9.31
CA VAL A 49 10.80 -9.68 -8.80
C VAL A 49 11.05 -10.97 -9.59
N THR A 50 9.99 -11.65 -10.01
CA THR A 50 10.12 -12.83 -10.89
C THR A 50 10.82 -12.46 -12.18
N ALA A 51 10.42 -11.36 -12.82
CA ALA A 51 11.06 -10.88 -14.05
C ALA A 51 12.55 -10.60 -13.87
N LEU A 52 12.95 -10.06 -12.74
CA LEU A 52 14.33 -9.75 -12.41
C LEU A 52 15.17 -11.02 -12.16
N LEU A 53 14.61 -11.99 -11.44
CA LEU A 53 15.30 -13.21 -11.04
C LEU A 53 15.41 -14.23 -12.19
N ASP A 54 14.36 -14.43 -12.96
CA ASP A 54 14.38 -15.35 -14.10
C ASP A 54 15.09 -14.75 -15.34
N GLY A 55 15.26 -13.42 -15.40
CA GLY A 55 15.94 -12.69 -16.49
C GLY A 55 15.36 -12.95 -17.89
N ARG A 56 14.16 -13.54 -17.99
CA ARG A 56 13.60 -14.12 -19.22
C ARG A 56 12.09 -14.04 -19.29
N LEU A 57 11.51 -12.89 -18.95
CA LEU A 57 10.13 -12.67 -19.37
C LEU A 57 10.11 -12.56 -20.89
N THR A 58 9.65 -13.63 -21.55
CA THR A 58 9.28 -13.57 -22.95
C THR A 58 7.81 -13.16 -23.04
N SER A 59 7.40 -12.59 -24.17
CA SER A 59 5.98 -12.25 -24.40
C SER A 59 5.05 -13.46 -24.31
N ASP A 60 5.60 -14.66 -24.47
CA ASP A 60 4.86 -15.93 -24.43
C ASP A 60 4.54 -16.39 -23.00
N ASP A 61 5.22 -15.83 -22.00
CA ASP A 61 4.99 -16.15 -20.57
C ASP A 61 3.90 -15.27 -19.95
N LEU A 62 3.46 -14.23 -20.65
CA LEU A 62 2.45 -13.29 -20.17
C LEU A 62 1.04 -13.69 -20.63
N ASN A 63 0.11 -13.75 -19.69
CA ASN A 63 -1.30 -13.92 -19.97
C ASN A 63 -2.04 -12.60 -19.92
N THR A 64 -2.94 -12.39 -20.88
CA THR A 64 -3.89 -11.27 -20.83
C THR A 64 -5.21 -11.77 -20.27
N LEU A 65 -5.64 -11.15 -19.15
CA LEU A 65 -6.90 -11.45 -18.51
C LEU A 65 -7.86 -10.27 -18.67
N SER A 66 -9.06 -10.57 -19.17
CA SER A 66 -10.17 -9.60 -19.24
C SER A 66 -11.23 -10.01 -18.23
N VAL A 67 -11.56 -9.10 -17.31
CA VAL A 67 -12.58 -9.29 -16.30
C VAL A 67 -13.81 -8.48 -16.65
N HIS A 68 -14.98 -9.13 -16.56
CA HIS A 68 -16.28 -8.49 -16.68
C HIS A 68 -17.09 -8.75 -15.44
N THR A 69 -17.37 -7.69 -14.67
CA THR A 69 -18.13 -7.75 -13.42
C THR A 69 -19.62 -7.68 -13.71
N VAL A 70 -20.35 -8.77 -13.45
CA VAL A 70 -21.80 -8.87 -13.65
C VAL A 70 -22.54 -8.42 -12.39
N ASP A 71 -22.48 -9.23 -11.33
CA ASP A 71 -23.21 -9.02 -10.06
C ASP A 71 -22.27 -8.72 -8.86
N ALA A 72 -20.95 -8.86 -9.02
CA ALA A 72 -19.98 -8.50 -7.99
C ALA A 72 -19.82 -6.98 -7.84
N SER A 73 -19.21 -6.56 -6.75
CA SER A 73 -19.00 -5.13 -6.46
C SER A 73 -18.09 -4.47 -7.51
N ARG A 74 -18.64 -3.50 -8.25
CA ARG A 74 -17.87 -2.69 -9.21
C ARG A 74 -16.97 -1.63 -8.55
N LYS A 75 -16.98 -1.55 -7.22
CA LYS A 75 -16.09 -0.67 -6.46
C LYS A 75 -14.64 -1.11 -6.57
N TYR A 76 -14.42 -2.41 -6.71
CA TYR A 76 -13.09 -3.02 -6.74
C TYR A 76 -12.69 -3.43 -8.16
N VAL A 77 -11.39 -3.43 -8.42
CA VAL A 77 -10.75 -4.11 -9.53
C VAL A 77 -10.20 -5.43 -9.00
N TYR A 78 -10.79 -6.53 -9.43
CA TYR A 78 -10.36 -7.86 -9.00
C TYR A 78 -9.10 -8.24 -9.78
N ALA A 79 -7.99 -8.37 -9.08
CA ALA A 79 -6.67 -8.59 -9.70
C ALA A 79 -5.90 -9.70 -8.97
N PRO A 80 -5.10 -10.52 -9.71
CA PRO A 80 -4.26 -11.56 -9.12
C PRO A 80 -3.01 -10.98 -8.44
N TYR A 81 -2.30 -11.83 -7.72
CA TYR A 81 -0.98 -11.52 -7.15
C TYR A 81 0.08 -11.40 -8.23
N GLU A 82 -0.11 -12.12 -9.32
CA GLU A 82 0.78 -12.19 -10.48
C GLU A 82 0.58 -11.03 -11.46
N LEU A 83 -0.04 -9.94 -11.04
CA LEU A 83 -0.29 -8.76 -11.84
C LEU A 83 1.04 -8.14 -12.31
N CYS A 84 1.29 -8.11 -13.63
CA CYS A 84 2.45 -7.44 -14.22
C CYS A 84 2.16 -5.99 -14.53
N SER A 85 1.04 -5.76 -15.21
CA SER A 85 0.56 -4.43 -15.55
C SER A 85 -0.95 -4.43 -15.64
N ALA A 86 -1.53 -3.32 -15.22
CA ALA A 86 -2.93 -3.01 -15.47
C ALA A 86 -3.01 -1.84 -16.44
N GLU A 87 -4.20 -1.57 -17.00
CA GLU A 87 -4.41 -0.30 -17.69
C GLU A 87 -3.88 0.82 -16.79
N ALA A 88 -3.11 1.76 -17.36
CA ALA A 88 -2.49 2.87 -16.63
C ALA A 88 -3.48 3.63 -15.69
N ALA A 89 -4.79 3.54 -16.00
CA ALA A 89 -5.87 4.07 -15.18
C ALA A 89 -6.12 3.29 -13.88
N LEU A 90 -5.60 2.07 -13.71
CA LEU A 90 -5.77 1.22 -12.53
C LEU A 90 -4.60 1.37 -11.56
N LEU A 91 -3.39 1.56 -12.07
CA LEU A 91 -2.16 1.79 -11.31
C LEU A 91 -1.76 3.28 -11.31
N ASP A 92 -2.71 4.19 -11.38
CA ASP A 92 -2.43 5.62 -11.43
C ASP A 92 -1.80 6.12 -10.12
N SER A 93 -0.83 7.03 -10.28
CA SER A 93 -0.09 7.73 -9.22
C SER A 93 -0.96 8.51 -8.20
N GLU A 94 -2.26 8.69 -8.48
CA GLU A 94 -3.24 9.24 -7.53
C GLU A 94 -3.75 8.17 -6.55
N ASN A 95 -3.48 6.89 -6.77
CA ASN A 95 -3.76 5.82 -5.82
C ASN A 95 -2.63 5.80 -4.78
N LEU A 96 -2.84 6.47 -3.68
CA LEU A 96 -1.90 6.55 -2.56
C LEU A 96 -1.81 5.25 -1.74
N GLY A 97 -2.30 4.13 -2.24
CA GLY A 97 -2.33 2.86 -1.53
C GLY A 97 -1.56 1.77 -2.27
N ASP A 98 -1.15 0.77 -1.52
CA ASP A 98 -0.43 -0.41 -1.99
C ASP A 98 -1.29 -1.68 -1.98
N SER A 99 -2.59 -1.57 -1.67
CA SER A 99 -3.49 -2.69 -1.39
C SER A 99 -4.65 -2.78 -2.38
N THR A 100 -5.82 -2.32 -1.99
CA THR A 100 -7.06 -2.41 -2.76
C THR A 100 -6.99 -1.57 -4.03
N LEU A 101 -7.19 -2.19 -5.18
CA LEU A 101 -7.38 -1.47 -6.44
C LEU A 101 -8.83 -1.00 -6.56
N LEU A 102 -9.02 0.31 -6.42
CA LEU A 102 -10.34 0.92 -6.52
C LEU A 102 -10.68 1.28 -7.96
N SER A 103 -11.88 0.86 -8.38
CA SER A 103 -12.42 1.22 -9.68
C SER A 103 -12.80 2.70 -9.72
N ARG A 104 -12.52 3.36 -10.86
CA ARG A 104 -12.82 4.78 -11.05
C ARG A 104 -14.26 5.04 -11.43
N GLY A 105 -14.75 6.22 -11.04
CA GLY A 105 -16.07 6.73 -11.40
C GLY A 105 -17.15 6.37 -10.38
N PHE A 106 -18.30 7.07 -10.47
CA PHE A 106 -19.40 6.94 -9.51
C PHE A 106 -20.04 5.54 -9.46
N ARG A 107 -20.01 4.82 -10.60
CA ARG A 107 -20.57 3.45 -10.71
C ARG A 107 -19.52 2.36 -10.73
N GLY A 108 -18.23 2.73 -10.67
CA GLY A 108 -17.14 1.81 -10.93
C GLY A 108 -17.08 1.38 -12.41
N ARG A 109 -16.09 0.55 -12.75
CA ARG A 109 -15.95 -0.10 -14.05
C ARG A 109 -16.51 -1.51 -13.98
N ASP A 110 -17.20 -1.93 -15.01
CA ASP A 110 -17.69 -3.30 -15.15
C ASP A 110 -16.77 -4.18 -16.02
N SER A 111 -15.78 -3.58 -16.66
CA SER A 111 -14.86 -4.29 -17.55
C SER A 111 -13.48 -3.67 -17.51
N TYR A 112 -12.45 -4.49 -17.42
CA TYR A 112 -11.05 -4.09 -17.43
C TYR A 112 -10.16 -5.25 -17.84
N THR A 113 -8.95 -4.92 -18.31
CA THR A 113 -7.97 -5.89 -18.80
C THR A 113 -6.62 -5.62 -18.14
N TYR A 114 -5.88 -6.67 -17.85
CA TYR A 114 -4.52 -6.59 -17.35
C TYR A 114 -3.67 -7.77 -17.85
N THR A 115 -2.35 -7.64 -17.74
CA THR A 115 -1.41 -8.72 -17.96
C THR A 115 -0.96 -9.32 -16.64
N ALA A 116 -0.82 -10.63 -16.61
CA ALA A 116 -0.36 -11.37 -15.44
C ALA A 116 0.66 -12.44 -15.86
N LEU A 117 1.59 -12.71 -14.95
CA LEU A 117 2.57 -13.80 -15.08
C LEU A 117 2.05 -15.00 -14.29
N PRO A 118 1.62 -16.09 -14.97
CA PRO A 118 0.92 -17.18 -14.28
C PRO A 118 1.83 -17.98 -13.35
N ASN A 119 1.23 -18.67 -12.38
CA ASN A 119 1.86 -19.66 -11.50
C ASN A 119 2.95 -19.16 -10.54
N GLN A 120 3.05 -17.86 -10.27
CA GLN A 120 4.09 -17.35 -9.37
C GLN A 120 3.74 -17.56 -7.90
N VAL A 121 2.47 -17.55 -7.54
CA VAL A 121 2.02 -17.84 -6.16
C VAL A 121 2.48 -19.23 -5.71
N LYS A 122 2.37 -20.26 -6.54
CA LYS A 122 2.76 -21.63 -6.14
C LYS A 122 4.27 -21.87 -6.11
N ARG A 123 5.08 -20.96 -6.64
CA ARG A 123 6.54 -21.11 -6.71
C ARG A 123 7.33 -19.97 -6.05
N TYR A 124 6.68 -19.10 -5.29
CA TYR A 124 7.38 -17.96 -4.69
C TYR A 124 8.53 -18.38 -3.74
N THR A 125 8.46 -19.56 -3.14
CA THR A 125 9.55 -20.10 -2.29
C THR A 125 10.82 -20.40 -3.08
N GLU A 126 10.72 -20.76 -4.36
CA GLU A 126 11.85 -20.88 -5.27
C GLU A 126 12.47 -19.50 -5.51
N LEU A 127 11.61 -18.47 -5.70
CA LEU A 127 12.07 -17.09 -5.88
C LEU A 127 12.83 -16.58 -4.64
N VAL A 128 12.40 -16.94 -3.43
CA VAL A 128 13.16 -16.63 -2.19
C VAL A 128 14.58 -17.19 -2.25
N SER A 129 14.73 -18.41 -2.73
CA SER A 129 16.05 -19.05 -2.86
C SER A 129 16.92 -18.33 -3.90
N PHE A 130 16.37 -17.99 -5.07
CA PHE A 130 17.08 -17.22 -6.10
C PHE A 130 17.46 -15.81 -5.61
N LEU A 131 16.56 -15.15 -4.92
CA LEU A 131 16.80 -13.81 -4.36
C LEU A 131 18.01 -13.82 -3.40
N ARG A 132 18.14 -14.84 -2.56
CA ARG A 132 19.28 -14.99 -1.65
C ARG A 132 20.59 -15.20 -2.43
N MET A 133 20.58 -16.00 -3.48
CA MET A 133 21.75 -16.25 -4.32
C MET A 133 22.17 -14.98 -5.07
N ASP A 134 21.25 -14.26 -5.68
CA ASP A 134 21.56 -13.07 -6.46
C ASP A 134 21.89 -11.85 -5.59
N ALA A 135 21.45 -11.83 -4.33
CA ALA A 135 21.81 -10.78 -3.37
C ALA A 135 23.31 -10.74 -3.04
N GLU A 136 24.06 -11.85 -3.25
CA GLU A 136 25.51 -11.88 -3.05
C GLU A 136 26.26 -11.09 -4.12
N ASN A 137 25.72 -10.98 -5.34
CA ASN A 137 26.32 -10.22 -6.45
C ASN A 137 25.23 -9.66 -7.37
N PRO A 138 24.44 -8.66 -6.91
CA PRO A 138 23.27 -8.18 -7.62
C PRO A 138 23.64 -7.41 -8.89
N SER A 139 22.81 -7.53 -9.94
CA SER A 139 22.83 -6.64 -11.09
C SER A 139 22.42 -5.22 -10.69
N ASP A 140 22.67 -4.23 -11.55
CA ASP A 140 22.27 -2.83 -11.30
C ASP A 140 20.74 -2.72 -11.16
N GLU A 141 19.98 -3.44 -11.98
CA GLU A 141 18.52 -3.47 -11.95
C GLU A 141 18.00 -4.13 -10.66
N PHE A 142 18.60 -5.24 -10.27
CA PHE A 142 18.26 -5.92 -9.03
C PHE A 142 18.62 -5.08 -7.79
N SER A 143 19.76 -4.39 -7.83
CA SER A 143 20.15 -3.45 -6.77
C SER A 143 19.15 -2.30 -6.64
N ALA A 144 18.65 -1.75 -7.76
CA ALA A 144 17.63 -0.72 -7.75
C ALA A 144 16.30 -1.24 -7.18
N TYR A 145 15.92 -2.47 -7.50
CA TYR A 145 14.75 -3.14 -6.90
C TYR A 145 14.89 -3.27 -5.39
N LEU A 146 16.03 -3.77 -4.89
CA LEU A 146 16.27 -3.93 -3.46
C LEU A 146 16.21 -2.61 -2.69
N VAL A 147 16.64 -1.49 -3.29
CA VAL A 147 16.52 -0.15 -2.68
C VAL A 147 15.03 0.25 -2.55
N ASN A 148 14.24 0.06 -3.58
CA ASN A 148 12.81 0.36 -3.55
C ASN A 148 12.08 -0.54 -2.55
N GLU A 149 12.38 -1.83 -2.59
CA GLU A 149 11.80 -2.84 -1.69
C GLU A 149 12.13 -2.52 -0.23
N SER A 150 13.36 -2.18 0.11
CA SER A 150 13.75 -1.83 1.48
C SER A 150 12.99 -0.62 2.03
N GLN A 151 12.72 0.40 1.20
CA GLN A 151 11.90 1.55 1.60
C GLN A 151 10.42 1.16 1.79
N TYR A 152 9.89 0.33 0.90
CA TYR A 152 8.53 -0.17 1.01
C TYR A 152 8.39 -1.12 2.20
N ASN A 153 9.33 -2.03 2.42
CA ASN A 153 9.37 -2.96 3.55
C ASN A 153 9.26 -2.23 4.90
N THR A 154 9.98 -1.12 5.07
CA THR A 154 9.88 -0.31 6.29
C THR A 154 8.45 0.16 6.55
N PHE A 155 7.75 0.65 5.53
CA PHE A 155 6.34 1.03 5.63
C PHE A 155 5.45 -0.19 5.94
N VAL A 156 5.69 -1.32 5.28
CA VAL A 156 4.90 -2.55 5.43
C VAL A 156 4.98 -3.07 6.87
N TYR A 157 6.17 -3.09 7.46
CA TYR A 157 6.35 -3.52 8.85
C TYR A 157 5.69 -2.55 9.84
N ASP A 158 5.80 -1.24 9.61
CA ASP A 158 5.16 -0.23 10.47
C ASP A 158 3.63 -0.30 10.42
N ALA A 159 3.07 -0.44 9.22
CA ALA A 159 1.63 -0.40 9.02
C ALA A 159 0.91 -1.74 9.31
N TYR A 160 1.54 -2.88 8.97
CA TYR A 160 0.83 -4.16 8.88
C TYR A 160 1.26 -5.22 9.90
N THR A 161 2.08 -4.85 10.89
CA THR A 161 2.29 -5.66 12.10
C THR A 161 1.51 -5.15 13.29
N ALA A 162 0.88 -3.97 13.18
CA ALA A 162 0.14 -3.35 14.27
C ALA A 162 -1.05 -4.21 14.74
N LEU A 163 -1.16 -4.40 16.06
CA LEU A 163 -2.24 -5.08 16.75
C LEU A 163 -2.86 -4.17 17.80
N PRO A 164 -4.20 -4.20 18.01
CA PRO A 164 -4.80 -3.63 19.20
C PRO A 164 -4.25 -4.33 20.45
N GLU A 165 -3.98 -3.57 21.51
CA GLU A 165 -3.41 -4.09 22.77
C GLU A 165 -4.23 -5.27 23.38
N SER A 166 -5.56 -5.22 23.25
CA SER A 166 -6.44 -6.30 23.70
C SER A 166 -6.26 -7.59 22.91
N VAL A 167 -6.04 -7.47 21.59
CA VAL A 167 -5.80 -8.60 20.69
C VAL A 167 -4.42 -9.19 20.95
N GLU A 168 -3.39 -8.34 21.07
CA GLU A 168 -2.03 -8.78 21.35
C GLU A 168 -1.96 -9.55 22.68
N SER A 169 -2.57 -9.01 23.74
CA SER A 169 -2.65 -9.68 25.05
C SER A 169 -3.38 -11.03 24.97
N TYR A 170 -4.47 -11.09 24.20
CA TYR A 170 -5.22 -12.33 24.01
C TYR A 170 -4.42 -13.39 23.22
N LEU A 171 -3.78 -12.99 22.11
CA LEU A 171 -2.96 -13.90 21.34
C LEU A 171 -1.71 -14.36 22.13
N THR A 172 -1.11 -13.51 22.94
CA THR A 172 -0.02 -13.90 23.82
C THR A 172 -0.48 -14.97 24.83
N GLN A 173 -1.68 -14.83 25.35
CA GLN A 173 -2.25 -15.87 26.25
C GLN A 173 -2.48 -17.20 25.54
N GLU A 174 -3.00 -17.18 24.32
CA GLU A 174 -3.36 -18.38 23.54
C GLU A 174 -2.15 -19.07 22.88
N LEU A 175 -1.21 -18.27 22.33
CA LEU A 175 -0.12 -18.75 21.50
C LEU A 175 1.24 -18.68 22.18
N GLY A 176 1.34 -17.97 23.31
CA GLY A 176 2.60 -17.65 23.98
C GLY A 176 3.29 -16.44 23.37
N GLU A 177 4.41 -16.03 23.99
CA GLU A 177 5.26 -14.98 23.45
C GLU A 177 5.86 -15.40 22.11
N PRO A 178 5.90 -14.49 21.11
CA PRO A 178 6.46 -14.83 19.82
C PRO A 178 7.98 -15.08 19.92
N GLU A 179 8.41 -16.21 19.41
CA GLU A 179 9.84 -16.48 19.24
C GLU A 179 10.32 -15.69 18.01
N THR A 180 11.30 -14.83 18.20
CA THR A 180 11.85 -14.01 17.12
C THR A 180 13.16 -14.62 16.62
N GLU A 181 13.30 -14.69 15.29
CA GLU A 181 14.55 -15.06 14.64
C GLU A 181 15.35 -13.78 14.38
N ASN A 182 16.57 -13.70 14.81
CA ASN A 182 17.43 -12.51 14.69
C ASN A 182 16.83 -11.21 15.25
N GLY A 183 15.84 -11.29 16.15
CA GLY A 183 15.22 -10.14 16.81
C GLY A 183 14.19 -9.39 15.97
N GLN A 184 13.76 -9.92 14.83
CA GLN A 184 12.76 -9.31 13.96
C GLN A 184 11.39 -9.99 14.05
N HIS A 185 11.24 -11.16 13.46
CA HIS A 185 10.00 -11.92 13.41
C HIS A 185 10.28 -13.42 13.51
N MET A 186 9.23 -14.20 13.75
CA MET A 186 9.31 -15.66 13.64
C MET A 186 9.61 -16.07 12.19
N SER A 187 10.32 -17.21 11.98
CA SER A 187 10.50 -17.69 10.61
C SER A 187 9.16 -17.95 9.93
N TYR A 188 9.06 -17.62 8.65
CA TYR A 188 7.81 -17.76 7.86
C TYR A 188 7.26 -19.18 7.89
N GLN A 189 8.14 -20.18 7.79
CA GLN A 189 7.76 -21.59 7.84
C GLN A 189 7.13 -21.94 9.19
N LYS A 190 7.79 -21.57 10.29
CA LYS A 190 7.32 -21.86 11.66
C LYS A 190 5.99 -21.15 11.95
N ALA A 191 5.86 -19.90 11.51
CA ALA A 191 4.61 -19.13 11.66
C ALA A 191 3.46 -19.79 10.92
N LYS A 192 3.63 -20.14 9.64
CA LYS A 192 2.61 -20.84 8.84
C LYS A 192 2.20 -22.18 9.47
N GLN A 193 3.18 -22.96 9.90
CA GLN A 193 2.93 -24.24 10.56
C GLN A 193 2.12 -24.05 11.85
N ARG A 194 2.54 -23.15 12.74
CA ARG A 194 1.82 -22.89 14.00
C ARG A 194 0.42 -22.37 13.80
N ILE A 195 0.20 -21.50 12.80
CA ILE A 195 -1.13 -21.02 12.47
C ILE A 195 -2.05 -22.16 12.01
N LEU A 196 -1.58 -23.01 11.09
CA LEU A 196 -2.36 -24.15 10.60
C LEU A 196 -2.63 -25.16 11.71
N GLU A 197 -1.65 -25.53 12.51
CA GLU A 197 -1.78 -26.44 13.64
C GLU A 197 -2.81 -25.92 14.65
N TYR A 198 -2.71 -24.64 15.03
CA TYR A 198 -3.63 -24.03 15.98
C TYR A 198 -5.07 -23.99 15.46
N LEU A 199 -5.28 -23.50 14.23
CA LEU A 199 -6.60 -23.40 13.63
C LEU A 199 -7.23 -24.77 13.39
N THR A 200 -6.44 -25.76 12.96
CA THR A 200 -6.92 -27.13 12.76
C THR A 200 -7.32 -27.81 14.08
N ALA A 201 -6.59 -27.53 15.16
CA ALA A 201 -6.87 -28.12 16.46
C ALA A 201 -8.07 -27.47 17.18
N ASN A 202 -8.28 -26.16 16.99
CA ASN A 202 -9.21 -25.37 17.79
C ASN A 202 -10.45 -24.89 17.05
N ALA A 203 -10.51 -24.99 15.72
CA ALA A 203 -11.64 -24.51 14.95
C ALA A 203 -12.15 -25.55 13.93
N SER A 204 -13.45 -25.55 13.71
CA SER A 204 -14.13 -26.37 12.71
C SER A 204 -14.83 -25.49 11.67
N TYR A 205 -14.68 -25.86 10.40
CA TYR A 205 -15.34 -25.13 9.31
C TYR A 205 -16.84 -25.37 9.29
N THR A 206 -17.60 -24.29 9.20
CA THR A 206 -19.04 -24.30 8.96
C THR A 206 -19.48 -22.99 8.28
N GLU A 207 -20.32 -23.12 7.25
CA GLU A 207 -20.92 -21.95 6.59
C GLU A 207 -22.03 -21.31 7.44
N MET A 208 -22.54 -22.00 8.44
CA MET A 208 -23.63 -21.56 9.32
C MET A 208 -23.22 -21.70 10.78
N PRO A 209 -22.39 -20.82 11.32
CA PRO A 209 -22.12 -20.80 12.76
C PRO A 209 -23.43 -20.64 13.54
N LYS A 210 -23.61 -21.45 14.58
CA LYS A 210 -24.85 -21.42 15.39
C LYS A 210 -24.84 -20.30 16.44
N GLU A 211 -23.66 -19.91 16.85
CA GLU A 211 -23.47 -18.87 17.85
C GLU A 211 -23.49 -17.51 17.21
N THR A 212 -24.06 -16.56 17.91
CA THR A 212 -24.10 -15.15 17.52
C THR A 212 -23.24 -14.36 18.47
N ARG A 213 -22.39 -13.52 17.91
CA ARG A 213 -21.51 -12.63 18.67
C ARG A 213 -22.32 -11.56 19.43
N ASP A 214 -21.96 -11.33 20.68
CA ASP A 214 -22.54 -10.27 21.49
C ASP A 214 -22.08 -8.88 21.03
N ASP A 215 -22.90 -7.84 21.27
CA ASP A 215 -22.55 -6.47 20.91
C ASP A 215 -21.28 -6.01 21.65
N GLY A 216 -20.26 -5.62 20.90
CA GLY A 216 -18.96 -5.14 21.41
C GLY A 216 -17.97 -6.24 21.80
N GLU A 217 -18.29 -7.50 21.57
CA GLU A 217 -17.33 -8.60 21.66
C GLU A 217 -16.36 -8.55 20.48
N ASP A 218 -15.07 -8.79 20.72
CA ASP A 218 -14.06 -8.82 19.68
C ASP A 218 -14.26 -10.03 18.75
N PHE A 219 -14.21 -9.81 17.42
CA PHE A 219 -14.51 -10.82 16.40
C PHE A 219 -13.52 -12.00 16.44
N LEU A 220 -12.23 -11.75 16.64
CA LEU A 220 -11.23 -12.81 16.77
C LEU A 220 -11.52 -13.66 17.99
N ARG A 221 -11.75 -13.03 19.13
CA ARG A 221 -12.01 -13.71 20.40
C ARG A 221 -13.25 -14.57 20.31
N PHE A 222 -14.35 -14.02 19.79
CA PHE A 222 -15.58 -14.77 19.52
C PHE A 222 -15.33 -16.02 18.67
N PHE A 223 -14.57 -15.88 17.57
CA PHE A 223 -14.26 -17.03 16.69
C PHE A 223 -13.45 -18.11 17.42
N LEU A 224 -12.39 -17.73 18.13
CA LEU A 224 -11.52 -18.70 18.78
C LEU A 224 -12.20 -19.37 19.99
N GLU A 225 -13.09 -18.67 20.70
CA GLU A 225 -13.88 -19.23 21.82
C GLU A 225 -15.05 -20.11 21.31
N SER A 226 -15.71 -19.74 20.22
CA SER A 226 -16.79 -20.56 19.63
C SER A 226 -16.27 -21.80 18.88
N GLY A 227 -15.05 -21.75 18.38
CA GLY A 227 -14.38 -22.82 17.64
C GLY A 227 -15.08 -23.21 16.33
N ALA A 228 -15.90 -22.32 15.74
CA ALA A 228 -16.65 -22.61 14.52
C ALA A 228 -16.81 -21.38 13.63
N GLY A 229 -16.52 -21.52 12.33
CA GLY A 229 -16.61 -20.40 11.40
C GLY A 229 -16.34 -20.78 9.95
N TYR A 230 -16.29 -19.77 9.09
CA TYR A 230 -16.01 -19.86 7.66
C TYR A 230 -14.84 -18.95 7.29
N SER A 231 -14.52 -18.81 6.02
CA SER A 231 -13.30 -18.17 5.52
C SER A 231 -12.98 -16.81 6.16
N VAL A 232 -13.98 -15.95 6.39
CA VAL A 232 -13.79 -14.63 7.05
C VAL A 232 -13.17 -14.77 8.44
N HIS A 233 -13.62 -15.77 9.21
CA HIS A 233 -13.11 -16.04 10.56
C HIS A 233 -11.69 -16.56 10.53
N TYR A 234 -11.42 -17.55 9.68
CA TYR A 234 -10.09 -18.14 9.50
C TYR A 234 -9.07 -17.12 9.01
N ALA A 235 -9.43 -16.36 7.97
CA ALA A 235 -8.56 -15.33 7.40
C ALA A 235 -8.25 -14.22 8.41
N THR A 236 -9.24 -13.78 9.20
CA THR A 236 -9.04 -12.80 10.27
C THR A 236 -8.07 -13.33 11.33
N ALA A 237 -8.30 -14.54 11.82
CA ALA A 237 -7.43 -15.14 12.83
C ALA A 237 -6.00 -15.30 12.31
N ALA A 238 -5.83 -15.83 11.11
CA ALA A 238 -4.51 -16.02 10.52
C ALA A 238 -3.76 -14.67 10.30
N ALA A 239 -4.45 -13.62 9.84
CA ALA A 239 -3.84 -12.30 9.67
C ALA A 239 -3.34 -11.73 11.00
N LEU A 240 -4.14 -11.82 12.07
CA LEU A 240 -3.76 -11.36 13.39
C LEU A 240 -2.67 -12.22 14.03
N MET A 241 -2.67 -13.55 13.79
CA MET A 241 -1.60 -14.44 14.25
C MET A 241 -0.27 -14.18 13.54
N PHE A 242 -0.27 -13.91 12.23
CA PHE A 242 0.95 -13.48 11.53
C PHE A 242 1.52 -12.19 12.14
N ARG A 243 0.66 -11.20 12.39
CA ARG A 243 1.06 -9.94 13.05
C ARG A 243 1.63 -10.17 14.44
N HIS A 244 1.02 -11.06 15.22
CA HIS A 244 1.54 -11.49 16.53
C HIS A 244 2.95 -12.10 16.42
N TYR A 245 3.23 -12.84 15.35
CA TYR A 245 4.56 -13.39 15.08
C TYR A 245 5.53 -12.38 14.44
N GLY A 246 5.14 -11.09 14.33
CA GLY A 246 5.94 -10.01 13.77
C GLY A 246 5.99 -10.00 12.24
N ILE A 247 5.15 -10.80 11.57
CA ILE A 247 5.08 -10.87 10.11
C ILE A 247 3.95 -9.98 9.63
N PRO A 248 4.22 -8.99 8.74
CA PRO A 248 3.18 -8.15 8.19
C PRO A 248 2.13 -8.98 7.46
N ALA A 249 0.86 -8.76 7.77
CA ALA A 249 -0.24 -9.50 7.17
C ALA A 249 -1.50 -8.66 7.02
N ARG A 250 -2.30 -8.99 6.00
CA ARG A 250 -3.57 -8.32 5.70
C ARG A 250 -4.68 -9.36 5.46
N TYR A 251 -5.88 -8.97 5.75
CA TYR A 251 -7.09 -9.71 5.41
C TYR A 251 -7.50 -9.39 3.99
N VAL A 252 -7.95 -10.36 3.22
CA VAL A 252 -8.35 -10.16 1.82
C VAL A 252 -9.70 -10.80 1.56
N GLU A 253 -10.57 -10.12 0.80
CA GLU A 253 -11.78 -10.66 0.20
C GLU A 253 -11.71 -10.59 -1.32
N GLY A 254 -12.21 -11.62 -1.98
CA GLY A 254 -12.24 -11.67 -3.43
C GLY A 254 -12.88 -12.92 -3.96
N TYR A 255 -12.37 -13.41 -5.08
CA TYR A 255 -12.87 -14.63 -5.73
C TYR A 255 -11.73 -15.61 -6.02
N LEU A 256 -12.03 -16.89 -5.86
CA LEU A 256 -11.11 -17.96 -6.21
C LEU A 256 -11.46 -18.55 -7.58
N ILE A 257 -10.45 -18.88 -8.35
CA ILE A 257 -10.55 -19.71 -9.55
C ILE A 257 -9.75 -20.98 -9.25
N PHE A 258 -10.43 -22.12 -9.20
CA PHE A 258 -9.82 -23.39 -8.89
C PHE A 258 -9.20 -24.05 -10.13
N PRO A 259 -8.25 -24.98 -9.98
CA PRO A 259 -7.70 -25.73 -11.11
C PRO A 259 -8.79 -26.43 -11.94
N GLU A 260 -9.81 -26.99 -11.29
CA GLU A 260 -10.92 -27.66 -11.93
C GLU A 260 -11.81 -26.74 -12.80
N ASP A 261 -11.84 -25.44 -12.52
CA ASP A 261 -12.62 -24.48 -13.33
C ASP A 261 -12.00 -24.25 -14.72
N VAL A 262 -10.69 -24.47 -14.84
CA VAL A 262 -9.94 -24.25 -16.06
C VAL A 262 -9.60 -25.55 -16.78
N GLU A 263 -9.72 -26.69 -16.11
CA GLU A 263 -9.41 -27.98 -16.69
C GLU A 263 -10.30 -28.28 -17.90
N GLY A 264 -9.69 -28.64 -19.03
CA GLY A 264 -10.39 -28.93 -20.29
C GLY A 264 -10.99 -27.73 -21.02
N GLN A 265 -10.76 -26.50 -20.53
CA GLN A 265 -11.16 -25.28 -21.24
C GLN A 265 -10.23 -25.03 -22.43
N LEU A 266 -10.80 -24.43 -23.47
CA LEU A 266 -10.01 -23.97 -24.61
C LEU A 266 -9.23 -22.69 -24.25
N GLU A 267 -8.11 -22.50 -24.91
CA GLU A 267 -7.41 -21.21 -24.87
C GLU A 267 -8.37 -20.06 -25.25
N ASN A 268 -8.34 -18.98 -24.48
CA ASN A 268 -9.27 -17.84 -24.58
C ASN A 268 -10.76 -18.16 -24.27
N ALA A 269 -11.04 -19.23 -23.54
CA ALA A 269 -12.39 -19.50 -23.05
C ALA A 269 -12.87 -18.43 -22.05
N VAL A 270 -14.17 -18.16 -22.05
CA VAL A 270 -14.80 -17.28 -21.06
C VAL A 270 -15.20 -18.15 -19.86
N LEU A 271 -14.59 -17.88 -18.72
CA LEU A 271 -14.93 -18.47 -17.44
C LEU A 271 -16.00 -17.63 -16.74
N THR A 272 -17.05 -18.29 -16.23
CA THR A 272 -18.00 -17.66 -15.32
C THR A 272 -17.62 -18.05 -13.89
N VAL A 273 -17.24 -17.07 -13.09
CA VAL A 273 -16.92 -17.26 -11.68
C VAL A 273 -18.19 -17.00 -10.86
N PRO A 274 -18.78 -18.03 -10.23
CA PRO A 274 -20.02 -17.88 -9.48
C PRO A 274 -19.80 -17.21 -8.13
N GLU A 275 -20.89 -16.72 -7.50
CA GLU A 275 -20.86 -16.14 -6.15
C GLU A 275 -20.31 -17.11 -5.09
N ALA A 276 -20.52 -18.41 -5.27
CA ALA A 276 -20.00 -19.47 -4.40
C ALA A 276 -18.45 -19.52 -4.35
N HIS A 277 -17.76 -18.84 -5.26
CA HIS A 277 -16.31 -18.70 -5.25
C HIS A 277 -15.85 -17.41 -4.52
N ALA A 278 -16.78 -16.63 -3.98
CA ALA A 278 -16.44 -15.53 -3.07
C ALA A 278 -15.80 -16.11 -1.80
N HIS A 279 -14.64 -15.57 -1.43
CA HIS A 279 -13.82 -16.12 -0.38
C HIS A 279 -13.02 -15.05 0.33
N ALA A 280 -12.59 -15.37 1.56
CA ALA A 280 -11.65 -14.55 2.31
C ALA A 280 -10.42 -15.39 2.67
N TRP A 281 -9.24 -14.77 2.58
CA TRP A 281 -7.96 -15.40 2.92
C TRP A 281 -7.01 -14.40 3.56
N VAL A 282 -5.89 -14.88 4.07
CA VAL A 282 -4.81 -14.01 4.54
C VAL A 282 -3.74 -13.85 3.47
N GLU A 283 -3.20 -12.65 3.33
CA GLU A 283 -1.93 -12.43 2.65
C GLU A 283 -0.89 -11.95 3.65
N PHE A 284 0.34 -12.45 3.54
CA PHE A 284 1.47 -11.99 4.33
C PHE A 284 2.58 -11.44 3.44
N TYR A 285 3.40 -10.58 3.98
CA TYR A 285 4.52 -10.02 3.26
C TYR A 285 5.75 -10.91 3.40
N GLN A 286 6.22 -11.42 2.27
CA GLN A 286 7.46 -12.16 2.17
C GLN A 286 8.58 -11.20 1.75
N ASP A 287 9.55 -10.97 2.62
CA ASP A 287 10.66 -10.04 2.38
C ASP A 287 11.32 -10.27 1.02
N GLY A 288 11.49 -9.20 0.26
CA GLY A 288 12.05 -9.22 -1.07
C GLY A 288 11.13 -9.72 -2.19
N ILE A 289 10.05 -10.43 -1.86
CA ILE A 289 9.11 -11.02 -2.83
C ILE A 289 7.82 -10.21 -2.93
N GLY A 290 7.33 -9.70 -1.80
CA GLY A 290 6.07 -8.98 -1.73
C GLY A 290 4.94 -9.77 -1.08
N TRP A 291 3.72 -9.36 -1.35
CA TRP A 291 2.51 -9.96 -0.81
C TRP A 291 2.19 -11.30 -1.47
N VAL A 292 2.00 -12.34 -0.66
CA VAL A 292 1.64 -13.68 -1.10
C VAL A 292 0.46 -14.21 -0.28
N PRO A 293 -0.50 -14.91 -0.91
CA PRO A 293 -1.64 -15.47 -0.20
C PRO A 293 -1.24 -16.69 0.62
N PHE A 294 -1.95 -16.91 1.69
CA PHE A 294 -1.87 -18.12 2.47
C PHE A 294 -3.27 -18.62 2.82
N GLU A 295 -3.62 -19.81 2.33
CA GLU A 295 -4.92 -20.41 2.59
C GLU A 295 -4.90 -21.21 3.89
N VAL A 296 -5.87 -20.91 4.76
CA VAL A 296 -6.00 -21.52 6.09
C VAL A 296 -7.39 -22.13 6.33
N THR A 297 -8.32 -21.97 5.39
CA THR A 297 -9.69 -22.45 5.49
C THR A 297 -9.75 -23.90 5.07
N PRO A 298 -10.10 -24.86 5.95
CA PRO A 298 -9.94 -26.30 5.70
C PRO A 298 -10.42 -26.82 4.34
N PRO A 299 -11.63 -26.48 3.83
CA PRO A 299 -12.09 -26.99 2.53
C PRO A 299 -11.31 -26.47 1.32
N TYR A 300 -10.50 -25.43 1.50
CA TYR A 300 -9.81 -24.73 0.42
C TYR A 300 -8.30 -24.95 0.39
N ILE A 301 -7.70 -25.42 1.50
CA ILE A 301 -6.25 -25.64 1.61
C ILE A 301 -5.74 -26.56 0.49
N ASP A 302 -6.42 -27.66 0.23
CA ASP A 302 -6.02 -28.63 -0.79
C ASP A 302 -6.51 -28.27 -2.21
N ARG A 303 -7.41 -27.31 -2.34
CA ARG A 303 -7.96 -26.87 -3.64
C ARG A 303 -7.15 -25.77 -4.28
N MET A 304 -6.55 -24.91 -3.46
CA MET A 304 -5.70 -23.83 -3.95
C MET A 304 -4.25 -24.30 -4.00
N GLU A 305 -3.63 -24.12 -5.16
CA GLU A 305 -2.22 -24.47 -5.35
C GLU A 305 -1.35 -23.49 -4.55
N GLN A 306 -0.69 -24.00 -3.53
CA GLN A 306 0.25 -23.28 -2.69
C GLN A 306 1.60 -24.01 -2.70
N PRO A 307 2.72 -23.31 -2.47
CA PRO A 307 3.96 -24.02 -2.20
C PRO A 307 3.82 -24.90 -0.97
N ASP A 308 4.50 -26.05 -0.98
CA ASP A 308 4.66 -26.83 0.24
C ASP A 308 5.29 -25.94 1.31
N ILE A 309 4.66 -25.89 2.50
CA ILE A 309 5.15 -25.09 3.63
C ILE A 309 6.55 -25.51 4.09
N PHE A 310 6.98 -26.71 3.73
CA PHE A 310 8.29 -27.27 4.05
C PHE A 310 9.33 -27.13 2.92
N GLN A 311 8.93 -26.68 1.73
CA GLN A 311 9.88 -26.45 0.62
C GLN A 311 10.36 -25.00 0.56
N GLY A 312 11.60 -24.81 0.13
CA GLY A 312 12.18 -23.49 -0.18
C GLY A 312 12.79 -22.73 1.00
N TYR A 313 12.63 -23.21 2.21
CA TYR A 313 13.29 -22.64 3.39
C TYR A 313 14.40 -23.59 3.86
N ASP A 314 15.46 -23.75 3.05
CA ASP A 314 16.66 -24.43 3.51
C ASP A 314 17.40 -23.54 4.49
N THR A 315 17.09 -23.70 5.77
CA THR A 315 17.70 -22.93 6.88
C THR A 315 19.07 -23.45 7.28
N GLY A 316 19.67 -24.38 6.54
CA GLY A 316 21.00 -24.91 6.89
C GLY A 316 21.07 -25.64 8.23
N GLU A 317 19.93 -25.81 8.91
CA GLU A 317 19.81 -26.61 10.11
C GLU A 317 19.14 -27.94 9.78
N ASN A 318 19.95 -28.92 9.41
CA ASN A 318 19.54 -30.31 9.47
C ASN A 318 19.30 -30.66 10.95
N GLU A 319 18.07 -30.61 11.42
CA GLU A 319 17.69 -31.45 12.54
C GLU A 319 17.73 -32.90 12.06
N SER A 320 18.87 -33.53 12.32
CA SER A 320 19.00 -34.97 12.19
C SER A 320 18.17 -35.61 13.28
N ASP A 321 17.02 -36.12 12.92
CA ASP A 321 16.43 -37.21 13.68
C ASP A 321 17.24 -38.46 13.42
N GLY A 322 17.70 -39.06 14.51
CA GLY A 322 18.74 -40.07 14.51
C GLY A 322 18.35 -41.37 13.84
N ASP A 323 19.30 -41.92 13.13
CA ASP A 323 19.66 -43.32 13.32
C ASP A 323 21.10 -43.57 12.92
N ASP A 324 21.81 -44.26 13.83
CA ASP A 324 23.17 -44.72 13.79
C ASP A 324 23.73 -45.15 12.42
N LYS A 325 24.95 -44.66 12.05
CA LYS A 325 26.16 -45.44 11.96
C LYS A 325 27.31 -44.75 11.24
N ALA A 326 28.45 -44.93 11.87
CA ALA A 326 29.80 -44.97 11.31
C ALA A 326 30.57 -43.64 11.22
N SER A 327 31.35 -43.44 12.25
CA SER A 327 32.60 -42.72 12.32
C SER A 327 33.55 -43.03 11.16
N GLU A 328 34.04 -41.99 10.47
CA GLU A 328 35.40 -41.99 9.94
C GLU A 328 36.05 -40.64 10.21
N GLU A 329 37.09 -40.68 11.01
CA GLU A 329 38.06 -39.63 11.22
C GLU A 329 38.67 -39.18 9.90
N MET A 330 38.68 -37.87 9.65
CA MET A 330 39.68 -37.26 8.77
C MET A 330 40.19 -35.95 9.38
N THR A 331 41.42 -36.05 9.74
CA THR A 331 42.45 -35.17 10.22
C THR A 331 42.41 -33.72 9.74
N GLU A 332 42.75 -32.86 10.74
CA GLU A 332 43.29 -31.51 10.57
C GLU A 332 44.38 -31.48 9.49
N ASP A 333 44.30 -30.48 8.64
CA ASP A 333 45.42 -29.58 8.24
C ASP A 333 44.99 -28.81 6.98
N ASN A 334 44.66 -27.54 7.14
CA ASN A 334 45.06 -26.49 6.20
C ASN A 334 44.72 -25.09 6.77
N TYR A 335 45.63 -24.61 7.58
CA TYR A 335 45.76 -23.18 7.86
C TYR A 335 46.28 -22.50 6.60
N ILE A 336 45.41 -21.78 5.89
CA ILE A 336 45.81 -20.75 4.92
C ILE A 336 46.03 -19.47 5.71
N GLN A 337 47.27 -19.05 5.82
CA GLN A 337 47.65 -17.71 6.26
C GLN A 337 47.01 -16.69 5.35
N SER A 338 46.00 -15.98 5.85
CA SER A 338 45.53 -14.76 5.22
C SER A 338 46.47 -13.61 5.59
N GLU A 339 47.11 -13.03 4.60
CA GLU A 339 47.87 -11.78 4.72
C GLU A 339 47.04 -10.71 5.41
N GLU A 340 47.60 -10.15 6.44
CA GLU A 340 47.09 -9.02 7.21
C GLU A 340 47.10 -7.76 6.33
N LYS A 341 45.98 -7.50 5.66
CA LYS A 341 45.75 -6.26 4.93
C LYS A 341 45.47 -5.16 5.96
N GLU A 342 46.35 -4.20 6.04
CA GLU A 342 46.23 -3.01 6.90
C GLU A 342 44.82 -2.43 6.78
N ARG A 343 44.09 -2.41 7.90
CA ARG A 343 42.74 -1.81 7.98
C ARG A 343 42.90 -0.28 7.90
N PRO A 344 42.24 0.40 6.98
CA PRO A 344 42.27 1.85 6.95
C PRO A 344 41.75 2.42 8.28
N ASP A 345 42.40 3.47 8.76
CA ASP A 345 42.10 4.11 10.03
C ASP A 345 40.63 4.63 10.03
N VAL A 346 39.77 3.93 10.77
CA VAL A 346 38.35 4.18 10.90
C VAL A 346 38.03 5.61 11.39
N ARG A 347 38.99 6.26 12.09
CA ARG A 347 38.80 7.63 12.57
C ARG A 347 38.91 8.67 11.47
N GLU A 348 39.82 8.52 10.50
CA GLU A 348 39.96 9.45 9.38
C GLU A 348 38.81 9.32 8.37
N THR A 349 38.35 8.08 8.10
CA THR A 349 37.21 7.84 7.23
C THR A 349 35.90 8.34 7.86
N ALA A 350 35.71 8.24 9.17
CA ALA A 350 34.55 8.77 9.88
C ALA A 350 34.52 10.33 9.86
N LYS A 351 35.68 11.01 9.97
CA LYS A 351 35.75 12.48 9.88
C LYS A 351 35.41 12.97 8.48
N THR A 352 35.93 12.31 7.43
CA THR A 352 35.63 12.69 6.04
C THR A 352 34.17 12.43 5.69
N ALA A 353 33.57 11.34 6.17
CA ALA A 353 32.15 11.06 6.02
C ALA A 353 31.29 12.11 6.74
N LEU A 354 31.64 12.51 7.97
CA LEU A 354 30.91 13.53 8.73
C LEU A 354 30.97 14.90 8.05
N LEU A 355 32.15 15.30 7.52
CA LEU A 355 32.32 16.56 6.81
C LEU A 355 31.55 16.59 5.50
N SER A 356 31.49 15.47 4.76
CA SER A 356 30.70 15.37 3.54
C SER A 356 29.18 15.42 3.82
N LEU A 357 28.73 14.78 4.91
CA LEU A 357 27.34 14.85 5.35
C LEU A 357 26.93 16.27 5.73
N LEU A 358 27.81 16.99 6.45
CA LEU A 358 27.60 18.38 6.85
C LEU A 358 27.53 19.31 5.63
N GLY A 359 28.38 19.06 4.62
CA GLY A 359 28.38 19.79 3.34
C GLY A 359 27.07 19.57 2.56
N LEU A 360 26.56 18.33 2.49
CA LEU A 360 25.28 18.02 1.87
C LEU A 360 24.10 18.68 2.60
N LEU A 361 24.12 18.66 3.93
CA LEU A 361 23.09 19.32 4.73
C LEU A 361 23.07 20.84 4.50
N LEU A 362 24.23 21.48 4.44
CA LEU A 362 24.36 22.89 4.15
C LEU A 362 23.84 23.22 2.73
N ALA A 363 24.18 22.40 1.74
CA ALA A 363 23.68 22.54 0.38
C ALA A 363 22.16 22.40 0.30
N ALA A 364 21.58 21.47 1.03
CA ALA A 364 20.13 21.29 1.12
C ALA A 364 19.44 22.51 1.75
N ILE A 365 20.00 23.05 2.83
CA ILE A 365 19.47 24.26 3.49
C ILE A 365 19.53 25.47 2.53
N LEU A 366 20.63 25.66 1.83
CA LEU A 366 20.78 26.73 0.85
C LEU A 366 19.79 26.57 -0.32
N PHE A 367 19.56 25.35 -0.78
CA PHE A 367 18.57 25.07 -1.82
C PHE A 367 17.13 25.38 -1.36
N LEU A 368 16.76 24.95 -0.15
CA LEU A 368 15.46 25.28 0.44
C LEU A 368 15.28 26.78 0.64
N LEU A 369 16.33 27.48 1.10
CA LEU A 369 16.32 28.94 1.24
C LEU A 369 16.15 29.63 -0.11
N ALA A 370 16.85 29.18 -1.15
CA ALA A 370 16.71 29.71 -2.50
C ALA A 370 15.29 29.50 -3.05
N ARG A 371 14.69 28.31 -2.86
CA ARG A 371 13.28 28.06 -3.21
C ARG A 371 12.32 28.95 -2.43
N TYR A 372 12.53 29.11 -1.13
CA TYR A 372 11.72 30.02 -0.30
C TYR A 372 11.79 31.44 -0.77
N LEU A 373 13.02 31.97 -1.04
CA LEU A 373 13.22 33.34 -1.53
C LEU A 373 12.62 33.54 -2.93
N LYS A 374 12.71 32.50 -3.81
CA LYS A 374 12.07 32.52 -5.13
C LYS A 374 10.55 32.62 -4.99
N LYS A 375 9.94 31.73 -4.17
CA LYS A 375 8.50 31.75 -3.91
C LYS A 375 8.05 33.08 -3.29
N ARG A 376 8.83 33.63 -2.39
CA ARG A 376 8.57 34.96 -1.78
C ARG A 376 8.64 36.11 -2.79
N ARG A 377 9.60 36.05 -3.75
CA ARG A 377 9.70 37.04 -4.85
C ARG A 377 8.50 36.92 -5.79
N GLU A 378 8.11 35.73 -6.18
CA GLU A 378 6.93 35.47 -7.02
C GLU A 378 5.66 36.00 -6.35
N LEU A 379 5.49 35.76 -5.06
CA LEU A 379 4.35 36.27 -4.30
C LEU A 379 4.36 37.81 -4.25
N ARG A 380 5.51 38.44 -4.00
CA ARG A 380 5.63 39.91 -4.03
C ARG A 380 5.33 40.49 -5.43
N GLN A 381 5.82 39.85 -6.49
CA GLN A 381 5.52 40.29 -7.86
C GLN A 381 4.05 40.13 -8.23
N ARG A 382 3.37 39.12 -7.67
CA ARG A 382 1.92 38.95 -7.83
C ARG A 382 1.15 40.06 -7.08
N LEU A 383 1.55 40.35 -5.85
CA LEU A 383 0.92 41.40 -5.04
C LEU A 383 1.10 42.80 -5.65
N THR A 384 2.26 43.13 -6.22
CA THR A 384 2.50 44.42 -6.90
C THR A 384 1.64 44.59 -8.16
N ARG A 385 1.21 43.49 -8.81
CA ARG A 385 0.23 43.57 -9.94
C ARG A 385 -1.17 44.02 -9.50
N PHE A 386 -1.49 43.88 -8.24
CA PHE A 386 -2.76 44.35 -7.69
C PHE A 386 -2.77 45.86 -7.48
N ASP A 387 -1.59 46.47 -7.23
CA ASP A 387 -1.43 47.89 -6.98
C ASP A 387 -1.20 48.71 -8.25
N ASP A 388 -0.57 48.13 -9.30
CA ASP A 388 -0.16 48.83 -10.53
C ASP A 388 -1.20 48.88 -11.64
N ALA A 389 -2.36 48.14 -11.49
CA ALA A 389 -3.39 48.10 -12.51
C ALA A 389 -4.48 49.17 -12.27
N SER A 390 -5.14 49.63 -13.34
CA SER A 390 -6.37 50.41 -13.18
C SER A 390 -7.33 49.65 -12.24
N THR A 391 -8.10 50.39 -11.41
CA THR A 391 -8.91 49.80 -10.33
C THR A 391 -9.73 48.56 -10.77
N ALA A 392 -10.35 48.60 -11.95
CA ALA A 392 -11.08 47.47 -12.52
C ALA A 392 -10.17 46.26 -12.84
N LYS A 393 -8.96 46.50 -13.40
CA LYS A 393 -7.99 45.42 -13.66
C LYS A 393 -7.43 44.83 -12.38
N GLY A 394 -7.23 45.67 -11.34
CA GLY A 394 -6.81 45.20 -10.01
C GLY A 394 -7.84 44.28 -9.39
N ILE A 395 -9.12 44.64 -9.42
CA ILE A 395 -10.24 43.82 -8.93
C ILE A 395 -10.31 42.47 -9.66
N CYS A 396 -10.21 42.49 -11.00
CA CYS A 396 -10.20 41.27 -11.79
C CYS A 396 -8.99 40.35 -11.45
N ALA A 397 -7.81 40.92 -11.23
CA ALA A 397 -6.61 40.16 -10.85
C ALA A 397 -6.72 39.55 -9.45
N ILE A 398 -7.27 40.29 -8.49
CA ILE A 398 -7.53 39.83 -7.12
C ILE A 398 -8.52 38.66 -7.13
N PHE A 399 -9.62 38.81 -7.85
CA PHE A 399 -10.65 37.78 -7.93
C PHE A 399 -10.17 36.53 -8.66
N ALA A 400 -9.35 36.67 -9.71
CA ALA A 400 -8.71 35.54 -10.37
C ALA A 400 -7.81 34.76 -9.40
N TYR A 401 -7.07 35.46 -8.56
CA TYR A 401 -6.23 34.83 -7.51
C TYR A 401 -7.08 34.12 -6.44
N CYS A 402 -8.18 34.70 -5.99
CA CYS A 402 -9.12 34.02 -5.09
C CYS A 402 -9.67 32.73 -5.70
N ARG A 403 -9.97 32.72 -6.99
CA ARG A 403 -10.43 31.50 -7.70
C ARG A 403 -9.33 30.45 -7.83
N GLU A 404 -8.07 30.85 -8.01
CA GLU A 404 -6.91 29.93 -8.00
C GLU A 404 -6.79 29.25 -6.63
N LEU A 405 -6.87 30.03 -5.53
CA LEU A 405 -6.84 29.49 -4.17
C LEU A 405 -8.02 28.52 -3.89
N LEU A 406 -9.21 28.85 -4.32
CA LEU A 406 -10.37 27.95 -4.20
C LEU A 406 -10.18 26.66 -5.04
N GLY A 407 -9.52 26.77 -6.19
CA GLY A 407 -9.14 25.63 -7.02
C GLY A 407 -8.17 24.69 -6.32
N ASP A 408 -7.18 25.25 -5.63
CA ASP A 408 -6.21 24.49 -4.81
C ASP A 408 -6.88 23.81 -3.62
N MET A 409 -7.99 24.37 -3.11
CA MET A 409 -8.84 23.78 -2.09
C MET A 409 -9.88 22.79 -2.64
N GLY A 410 -9.81 22.43 -3.93
CA GLY A 410 -10.70 21.46 -4.58
C GLY A 410 -12.00 22.01 -5.14
N ILE A 411 -12.25 23.33 -5.07
CA ILE A 411 -13.44 23.99 -5.64
C ILE A 411 -13.14 24.41 -7.09
N LYS A 412 -13.25 23.48 -8.03
CA LYS A 412 -13.05 23.76 -9.47
C LYS A 412 -14.30 24.38 -10.10
N SER A 413 -14.11 25.49 -10.82
CA SER A 413 -15.19 26.26 -11.45
C SER A 413 -15.57 25.84 -12.87
N GLY A 414 -15.40 24.60 -13.26
CA GLY A 414 -15.67 24.01 -14.59
C GLY A 414 -16.82 24.61 -15.44
N GLY A 415 -16.75 25.90 -15.82
CA GLY A 415 -17.78 26.57 -16.64
C GLY A 415 -19.05 27.04 -15.91
N ALA A 416 -19.11 26.84 -14.59
CA ALA A 416 -20.26 27.28 -13.79
C ALA A 416 -20.22 28.79 -13.49
N SER A 417 -21.38 29.44 -13.34
CA SER A 417 -21.50 30.83 -12.91
C SER A 417 -20.74 31.04 -11.58
N VAL A 418 -20.10 32.19 -11.43
CA VAL A 418 -19.30 32.56 -10.25
C VAL A 418 -20.13 32.40 -8.96
N HIS A 419 -21.38 32.83 -8.96
CA HIS A 419 -22.31 32.70 -7.84
C HIS A 419 -22.69 31.25 -7.50
N SER A 420 -22.57 30.31 -8.43
CA SER A 420 -22.87 28.90 -8.20
C SER A 420 -21.82 28.20 -7.30
N LEU A 421 -20.70 28.86 -7.06
CA LEU A 421 -19.67 28.34 -6.15
C LEU A 421 -19.92 28.68 -4.68
N THR A 422 -20.75 29.71 -4.39
CA THR A 422 -21.05 30.15 -3.01
C THR A 422 -21.49 29.03 -2.07
N PRO A 423 -22.38 28.09 -2.45
CA PRO A 423 -22.75 26.99 -1.57
C PRO A 423 -21.61 26.00 -1.28
N ARG A 424 -20.69 25.85 -2.24
CA ARG A 424 -19.49 24.98 -2.05
C ARG A 424 -18.48 25.64 -1.14
N VAL A 425 -18.31 26.97 -1.26
CA VAL A 425 -17.48 27.76 -0.35
C VAL A 425 -18.05 27.73 1.06
N ALA A 426 -19.37 27.86 1.23
CA ALA A 426 -20.04 27.73 2.51
C ALA A 426 -19.77 26.37 3.20
N LYS A 427 -19.83 25.30 2.41
CA LYS A 427 -19.61 23.94 2.94
C LYS A 427 -18.17 23.70 3.40
N LEU A 428 -17.16 24.28 2.71
CA LEU A 428 -15.74 24.02 3.00
C LEU A 428 -15.12 25.08 3.92
N CYS A 429 -15.50 26.33 3.77
CA CYS A 429 -14.85 27.47 4.44
C CYS A 429 -15.77 28.20 5.44
N GLY A 430 -17.04 27.79 5.54
CA GLY A 430 -18.03 28.40 6.41
C GLY A 430 -18.85 29.51 5.77
N GLU A 431 -20.01 29.85 6.36
CA GLU A 431 -20.99 30.83 5.84
C GLU A 431 -20.42 32.24 5.74
N ASP A 432 -19.60 32.69 6.71
CA ASP A 432 -18.98 33.99 6.70
C ASP A 432 -18.03 34.17 5.50
N THR A 433 -17.28 33.13 5.15
CA THR A 433 -16.37 33.15 3.99
C THR A 433 -17.16 33.10 2.67
N ALA A 434 -18.28 32.39 2.64
CA ALA A 434 -19.15 32.34 1.50
C ALA A 434 -19.85 33.67 1.23
N ALA A 435 -20.25 34.39 2.28
CA ALA A 435 -20.82 35.72 2.16
C ALA A 435 -19.79 36.72 1.57
N LEU A 436 -18.56 36.71 2.09
CA LEU A 436 -17.44 37.50 1.55
C LEU A 436 -17.14 37.16 0.10
N TYR A 437 -17.14 35.86 -0.25
CA TYR A 437 -16.97 35.43 -1.62
C TYR A 437 -18.07 35.95 -2.54
N GLY A 438 -19.32 35.95 -2.08
CA GLY A 438 -20.47 36.52 -2.82
C GLY A 438 -20.29 38.01 -3.11
N GLU A 439 -19.93 38.80 -2.09
CA GLU A 439 -19.64 40.22 -2.25
C GLU A 439 -18.47 40.47 -3.22
N CYS A 440 -17.41 39.69 -3.14
CA CYS A 440 -16.28 39.76 -4.07
C CYS A 440 -16.71 39.42 -5.52
N ALA A 441 -17.60 38.46 -5.69
CA ALA A 441 -18.12 38.07 -7.00
C ALA A 441 -18.95 39.18 -7.66
N GLU A 442 -19.81 39.88 -6.88
CA GLU A 442 -20.57 41.02 -7.36
C GLU A 442 -19.68 42.19 -7.80
N ILE A 443 -18.67 42.55 -6.97
CA ILE A 443 -17.71 43.60 -7.30
C ILE A 443 -16.90 43.23 -8.55
N TRP A 444 -16.55 41.95 -8.69
CA TRP A 444 -15.83 41.48 -9.87
C TRP A 444 -16.71 41.53 -11.14
N GLU A 445 -17.96 41.14 -11.06
CA GLU A 445 -18.88 41.24 -12.20
C GLU A 445 -19.08 42.71 -12.65
N GLU A 446 -19.21 43.63 -11.70
CA GLU A 446 -19.26 45.03 -11.99
C GLU A 446 -17.95 45.52 -12.67
N ALA A 447 -16.80 45.15 -12.15
CA ALA A 447 -15.50 45.51 -12.72
C ALA A 447 -15.21 44.89 -14.10
N ALA A 448 -15.75 43.66 -14.35
CA ALA A 448 -15.50 42.92 -15.59
C ALA A 448 -16.42 43.29 -16.73
N PHE A 449 -17.68 43.67 -16.44
CA PHE A 449 -18.72 43.81 -17.43
C PHE A 449 -19.40 45.20 -17.46
N SER A 450 -19.16 46.08 -16.46
CA SER A 450 -19.71 47.41 -16.41
C SER A 450 -18.76 48.43 -17.06
N THR A 451 -19.35 49.49 -17.61
CA THR A 451 -18.60 50.69 -18.08
C THR A 451 -18.36 51.70 -16.97
N HIS A 452 -18.76 51.42 -15.74
CA HIS A 452 -18.58 52.30 -14.58
C HIS A 452 -17.11 52.35 -14.17
N GLU A 453 -16.65 53.54 -13.80
CA GLU A 453 -15.34 53.69 -13.16
C GLU A 453 -15.38 53.20 -11.73
N MET A 454 -14.62 52.10 -11.47
CA MET A 454 -14.49 51.53 -10.15
C MET A 454 -13.55 52.39 -9.28
N ASN A 455 -13.88 52.55 -8.00
CA ASN A 455 -13.07 53.29 -7.06
C ASN A 455 -12.16 52.42 -6.18
N GLU A 456 -11.18 53.04 -5.49
CA GLU A 456 -10.24 52.32 -4.63
C GLU A 456 -10.94 51.66 -3.40
N GLU A 457 -12.01 52.27 -2.91
CA GLU A 457 -12.79 51.71 -1.79
C GLU A 457 -13.45 50.37 -2.15
N GLN A 458 -13.95 50.22 -3.40
CA GLN A 458 -14.51 48.99 -3.91
C GLN A 458 -13.43 47.90 -4.09
N ARG A 459 -12.20 48.29 -4.47
CA ARG A 459 -11.03 47.40 -4.57
C ARG A 459 -10.63 46.87 -3.20
N ASP A 460 -10.61 47.72 -2.18
CA ASP A 460 -10.02 47.45 -0.87
C ASP A 460 -11.07 46.85 0.11
N LYS A 461 -12.37 46.93 -0.23
CA LYS A 461 -13.47 46.40 0.59
C LYS A 461 -13.31 44.93 1.01
N PRO A 462 -12.90 44.02 0.14
CA PRO A 462 -12.66 42.61 0.54
C PRO A 462 -11.55 42.43 1.56
N TRP A 463 -10.61 43.37 1.65
CA TRP A 463 -9.44 43.33 2.55
C TRP A 463 -9.68 44.05 3.88
N SER A 464 -10.69 44.91 3.95
CA SER A 464 -11.03 45.69 5.14
C SER A 464 -11.89 44.93 6.14
N ALA A 465 -12.36 43.73 5.83
CA ALA A 465 -13.01 42.86 6.79
C ALA A 465 -12.04 42.47 7.90
N PRO A 466 -12.39 42.70 9.18
CA PRO A 466 -11.46 42.46 10.28
C PRO A 466 -11.03 41.00 10.29
N ALA A 467 -9.73 40.75 10.19
CA ALA A 467 -9.10 39.47 10.38
C ALA A 467 -9.35 38.97 11.82
N ARG A 468 -10.58 38.55 12.12
CA ARG A 468 -10.91 37.83 13.34
C ARG A 468 -10.52 36.38 13.14
N GLY A 469 -9.35 36.09 13.66
CA GLY A 469 -8.67 34.81 13.70
C GLY A 469 -9.57 33.59 13.73
N ARG A 470 -9.38 32.77 12.73
CA ARG A 470 -9.21 31.32 12.92
C ARG A 470 -8.36 30.85 11.74
N ARG A 471 -7.15 30.42 12.05
CA ARG A 471 -6.34 29.63 11.13
C ARG A 471 -7.17 28.39 10.81
N CYS A 472 -7.52 28.23 9.53
CA CYS A 472 -7.95 26.92 9.03
C CYS A 472 -6.77 25.96 9.26
N ARG A 473 -7.00 24.96 10.09
CA ARG A 473 -6.10 23.83 10.27
C ARG A 473 -6.34 22.81 9.17
#